data_68f9fd0956b6473f614fe01de870ca60
#
_entry.id   68f9fd0956b6473f614fe01de870ca60
#
_cell.length_a   1.000
_cell.length_b   1.000
_cell.length_c   1.000
_cell.angle_alpha   90.00
_cell.angle_beta   90.00
_cell.angle_gamma   90.00
#
_symmetry.space_group_name_H-M   'P 1'
#
loop_
_entity.id
_entity.type
_entity.pdbx_description
1 polymer ?
#
loop_
_entity_poly.entity_id
_entity_poly.type
_entity_poly.pdbx_seq_one_letter_code
_entity_poly.pdbx_strand_id
1 'polypeptide(L)'
;MLKEIFTPSGRQELKEFVRDDVLCLFDFDGTLVPLEASPEKVHVPDIVLERLHLLQSRARVGIVTGRGISDMRRMLVFEPDFLLGNHGIEGLPGWETHAASFEEMCEHWHAQLSTQLAAIDKQLWIEYKRYSLSVHYMHVANPIDVAILLREMFATLSPAPRVIAGKSVFNLLPPNANDKGKAVSELMSFTGASCALYAGDDVTDEHVFELNRSDLFTIRVGAGENSAATYQIADHESIIPLMDLLIEYLPHQRKQE
;
A
#
# COMPACT_ATOMS: atom_id res chain seq x y z
N MET A 1 9.14 17.02 -11.88
CA MET A 1 8.27 16.36 -12.91
C MET A 1 8.68 14.90 -12.93
N LEU A 2 7.71 13.99 -12.78
CA LEU A 2 7.95 12.55 -12.82
C LEU A 2 8.47 12.11 -14.19
N LYS A 3 9.39 11.15 -14.21
CA LYS A 3 9.92 10.56 -15.44
C LYS A 3 9.01 9.42 -15.90
N GLU A 4 8.75 9.31 -17.20
CA GLU A 4 8.02 8.18 -17.78
C GLU A 4 8.94 6.95 -17.89
N ILE A 5 8.56 5.83 -17.27
CA ILE A 5 9.39 4.63 -17.22
C ILE A 5 9.56 3.95 -18.58
N PHE A 6 8.55 4.02 -19.46
CA PHE A 6 8.58 3.35 -20.76
C PHE A 6 9.35 4.11 -21.86
N THR A 7 9.94 5.26 -21.54
CA THR A 7 10.89 5.94 -22.43
C THR A 7 12.20 5.16 -22.55
N PRO A 8 13.00 5.34 -23.61
CA PRO A 8 14.30 4.70 -23.72
C PRO A 8 15.22 4.95 -22.51
N SER A 9 15.22 6.19 -21.98
CA SER A 9 16.02 6.55 -20.79
C SER A 9 15.47 5.89 -19.52
N GLY A 10 14.14 5.87 -19.32
CA GLY A 10 13.53 5.24 -18.15
C GLY A 10 13.81 3.74 -18.10
N ARG A 11 13.67 3.05 -19.24
CA ARG A 11 14.02 1.63 -19.36
C ARG A 11 15.49 1.35 -19.08
N GLN A 12 16.37 2.21 -19.57
CA GLN A 12 17.81 2.07 -19.33
C GLN A 12 18.14 2.29 -17.85
N GLU A 13 17.58 3.32 -17.21
CA GLU A 13 17.77 3.59 -15.79
C GLU A 13 17.22 2.43 -14.91
N LEU A 14 16.06 1.85 -15.27
CA LEU A 14 15.52 0.65 -14.59
C LEU A 14 16.46 -0.55 -14.75
N LYS A 15 16.95 -0.80 -15.95
CA LYS A 15 17.86 -1.91 -16.24
C LYS A 15 19.19 -1.81 -15.47
N GLU A 16 19.72 -0.59 -15.32
CA GLU A 16 20.94 -0.34 -14.56
C GLU A 16 20.72 -0.43 -13.03
N PHE A 17 19.49 -0.15 -12.58
CA PHE A 17 19.13 -0.21 -11.17
C PHE A 17 18.89 -1.64 -10.68
N VAL A 18 18.19 -2.46 -11.47
CA VAL A 18 17.77 -3.81 -11.09
C VAL A 18 19.01 -4.71 -10.89
N ARG A 19 19.05 -5.43 -9.75
CA ARG A 19 20.09 -6.39 -9.38
C ARG A 19 19.46 -7.75 -9.07
N ASP A 20 20.30 -8.78 -9.01
CA ASP A 20 19.88 -10.17 -8.79
C ASP A 20 19.10 -10.38 -7.47
N ASP A 21 19.32 -9.52 -6.47
CA ASP A 21 18.70 -9.57 -5.15
C ASP A 21 17.62 -8.52 -4.93
N VAL A 22 17.14 -7.87 -6.01
CA VAL A 22 16.11 -6.82 -5.93
C VAL A 22 14.85 -7.34 -5.23
N LEU A 23 14.25 -6.47 -4.41
CA LEU A 23 12.96 -6.68 -3.79
C LEU A 23 11.90 -5.91 -4.59
N CYS A 24 10.99 -6.62 -5.24
CA CYS A 24 9.89 -6.03 -6.02
C CYS A 24 8.65 -5.88 -5.15
N LEU A 25 8.29 -4.65 -4.80
CA LEU A 25 7.19 -4.33 -3.92
C LEU A 25 6.09 -3.60 -4.67
N PHE A 26 4.86 -4.00 -4.42
CA PHE A 26 3.68 -3.41 -5.07
C PHE A 26 2.63 -3.10 -4.02
N ASP A 27 1.99 -1.94 -4.15
CA ASP A 27 0.67 -1.75 -3.56
C ASP A 27 -0.35 -2.63 -4.29
N PHE A 28 -1.53 -2.78 -3.71
CA PHE A 28 -2.56 -3.69 -4.23
C PHE A 28 -3.66 -2.96 -4.98
N ASP A 29 -4.50 -2.18 -4.27
CA ASP A 29 -5.66 -1.50 -4.82
C ASP A 29 -5.25 -0.28 -5.64
N GLY A 30 -5.62 -0.21 -6.92
CA GLY A 30 -5.19 0.85 -7.83
C GLY A 30 -3.83 0.60 -8.49
N THR A 31 -3.10 -0.43 -8.05
CA THR A 31 -1.77 -0.81 -8.56
C THR A 31 -1.78 -2.17 -9.24
N LEU A 32 -1.98 -3.26 -8.50
CA LEU A 32 -2.09 -4.62 -9.05
C LEU A 32 -3.49 -4.93 -9.56
N VAL A 33 -4.50 -4.28 -9.01
CA VAL A 33 -5.92 -4.40 -9.37
C VAL A 33 -6.53 -3.01 -9.54
N PRO A 34 -7.59 -2.85 -10.34
CA PRO A 34 -8.30 -1.57 -10.43
C PRO A 34 -8.89 -1.17 -9.07
N LEU A 35 -9.08 0.15 -8.88
CA LEU A 35 -9.85 0.66 -7.75
C LEU A 35 -11.33 0.31 -7.94
N GLU A 36 -11.86 -0.49 -7.04
CA GLU A 36 -13.26 -0.90 -7.04
C GLU A 36 -14.04 -0.23 -5.91
N ALA A 37 -15.30 0.16 -6.21
CA ALA A 37 -16.19 0.74 -5.20
C ALA A 37 -16.60 -0.27 -4.10
N SER A 38 -16.51 -1.57 -4.39
CA SER A 38 -16.83 -2.67 -3.48
C SER A 38 -15.57 -3.51 -3.25
N PRO A 39 -14.83 -3.28 -2.15
CA PRO A 39 -13.56 -3.96 -1.88
C PRO A 39 -13.62 -5.49 -1.90
N GLU A 40 -14.78 -6.06 -1.54
CA GLU A 40 -15.01 -7.52 -1.52
C GLU A 40 -15.16 -8.14 -2.91
N LYS A 41 -15.34 -7.34 -3.96
CA LYS A 41 -15.50 -7.80 -5.36
C LYS A 41 -14.21 -7.76 -6.17
N VAL A 42 -13.14 -7.33 -5.56
CA VAL A 42 -11.84 -7.23 -6.22
C VAL A 42 -11.31 -8.63 -6.54
N HIS A 43 -10.93 -8.84 -7.79
CA HIS A 43 -10.25 -10.04 -8.27
C HIS A 43 -8.94 -9.65 -8.94
N VAL A 44 -7.89 -10.39 -8.64
CA VAL A 44 -6.61 -10.21 -9.35
C VAL A 44 -6.76 -10.80 -10.75
N PRO A 45 -6.54 -10.03 -11.83
CA PRO A 45 -6.61 -10.56 -13.18
C PRO A 45 -5.60 -11.70 -13.40
N ASP A 46 -6.00 -12.75 -14.15
CA ASP A 46 -5.14 -13.91 -14.41
C ASP A 46 -3.78 -13.50 -14.99
N ILE A 47 -3.76 -12.51 -15.88
CA ILE A 47 -2.53 -11.99 -16.48
C ILE A 47 -1.59 -11.38 -15.45
N VAL A 48 -2.11 -10.74 -14.41
CA VAL A 48 -1.32 -10.19 -13.30
C VAL A 48 -0.77 -11.31 -12.44
N LEU A 49 -1.60 -12.34 -12.14
CA LEU A 49 -1.16 -13.54 -11.40
C LEU A 49 -0.03 -14.27 -12.12
N GLU A 50 -0.15 -14.48 -13.42
CA GLU A 50 0.90 -15.09 -14.25
C GLU A 50 2.23 -14.30 -14.16
N ARG A 51 2.17 -12.97 -14.23
CA ARG A 51 3.36 -12.11 -14.13
C ARG A 51 3.95 -12.09 -12.73
N LEU A 52 3.12 -12.09 -11.69
CA LEU A 52 3.58 -12.20 -10.30
C LEU A 52 4.31 -13.53 -10.05
N HIS A 53 3.77 -14.66 -10.51
CA HIS A 53 4.43 -15.96 -10.40
C HIS A 53 5.76 -16.00 -11.16
N LEU A 54 5.79 -15.44 -12.39
CA LEU A 54 7.02 -15.41 -13.18
C LEU A 54 8.07 -14.47 -12.55
N LEU A 55 7.64 -13.32 -12.04
CA LEU A 55 8.52 -12.38 -11.35
C LEU A 55 9.08 -13.01 -10.07
N GLN A 56 8.25 -13.69 -9.27
CA GLN A 56 8.67 -14.38 -8.04
C GLN A 56 9.69 -15.49 -8.30
N SER A 57 9.63 -16.14 -9.47
CA SER A 57 10.67 -17.12 -9.84
C SER A 57 12.05 -16.48 -10.09
N ARG A 58 12.13 -15.15 -10.20
CA ARG A 58 13.34 -14.39 -10.53
C ARG A 58 13.79 -13.43 -9.46
N ALA A 59 12.85 -12.87 -8.68
CA ALA A 59 13.11 -11.92 -7.60
C ALA A 59 12.21 -12.20 -6.40
N ARG A 60 12.48 -11.56 -5.28
CA ARG A 60 11.57 -11.56 -4.13
C ARG A 60 10.43 -10.58 -4.40
N VAL A 61 9.18 -11.04 -4.23
CA VAL A 61 7.98 -10.24 -4.48
C VAL A 61 7.25 -9.99 -3.17
N GLY A 62 6.89 -8.73 -2.91
CA GLY A 62 6.09 -8.34 -1.76
C GLY A 62 4.89 -7.48 -2.15
N ILE A 63 3.83 -7.59 -1.36
CA ILE A 63 2.64 -6.74 -1.45
C ILE A 63 2.54 -5.92 -0.18
N VAL A 64 2.36 -4.59 -0.31
CA VAL A 64 2.25 -3.64 0.79
C VAL A 64 0.94 -2.90 0.65
N THR A 65 -0.06 -3.25 1.45
CA THR A 65 -1.45 -2.83 1.25
C THR A 65 -2.06 -2.16 2.48
N GLY A 66 -3.07 -1.33 2.25
CA GLY A 66 -3.95 -0.82 3.32
C GLY A 66 -4.98 -1.84 3.83
N ARG A 67 -5.14 -2.98 3.14
CA ARG A 67 -6.01 -4.07 3.60
C ARG A 67 -5.36 -4.86 4.74
N GLY A 68 -6.18 -5.50 5.59
CA GLY A 68 -5.67 -6.44 6.58
C GLY A 68 -5.16 -7.73 5.93
N ILE A 69 -4.14 -8.37 6.51
CA ILE A 69 -3.57 -9.63 5.98
C ILE A 69 -4.63 -10.73 5.89
N SER A 70 -5.56 -10.80 6.86
CA SER A 70 -6.64 -11.78 6.84
C SER A 70 -7.55 -11.64 5.62
N ASP A 71 -7.80 -10.40 5.16
CA ASP A 71 -8.60 -10.12 3.97
C ASP A 71 -7.82 -10.45 2.70
N MET A 72 -6.56 -10.04 2.64
CA MET A 72 -5.69 -10.35 1.53
C MET A 72 -5.55 -11.85 1.27
N ARG A 73 -5.36 -12.66 2.33
CA ARG A 73 -5.26 -14.12 2.20
C ARG A 73 -6.53 -14.80 1.67
N ARG A 74 -7.70 -14.16 1.82
CA ARG A 74 -8.96 -14.66 1.23
C ARG A 74 -9.10 -14.31 -0.25
N MET A 75 -8.45 -13.26 -0.69
CA MET A 75 -8.56 -12.71 -2.03
C MET A 75 -7.42 -13.13 -2.96
N LEU A 76 -6.21 -13.24 -2.42
CA LEU A 76 -5.03 -13.63 -3.19
C LEU A 76 -4.99 -15.14 -3.38
N VAL A 77 -5.00 -15.58 -4.64
CA VAL A 77 -4.65 -16.94 -5.04
C VAL A 77 -3.12 -17.11 -5.15
N PHE A 78 -2.39 -16.02 -5.09
CA PHE A 78 -0.93 -15.92 -5.12
C PHE A 78 -0.37 -15.70 -3.70
N GLU A 79 0.69 -16.42 -3.33
CA GLU A 79 1.38 -16.21 -2.05
C GLU A 79 2.70 -15.46 -2.31
N PRO A 80 2.77 -14.15 -2.02
CA PRO A 80 4.00 -13.37 -2.19
C PRO A 80 5.03 -13.77 -1.13
N ASP A 81 6.33 -13.49 -1.39
CA ASP A 81 7.38 -13.70 -0.39
C ASP A 81 7.15 -12.84 0.88
N PHE A 82 6.55 -11.67 0.70
CA PHE A 82 6.19 -10.76 1.80
C PHE A 82 4.80 -10.18 1.59
N LEU A 83 3.98 -10.21 2.63
CA LEU A 83 2.67 -9.57 2.65
C LEU A 83 2.60 -8.65 3.85
N LEU A 84 2.59 -7.34 3.60
CA LEU A 84 2.46 -6.30 4.62
C LEU A 84 1.06 -5.69 4.53
N GLY A 85 0.28 -5.86 5.60
CA GLY A 85 -1.10 -5.38 5.70
C GLY A 85 -1.24 -4.15 6.59
N ASN A 86 -2.46 -3.58 6.61
CA ASN A 86 -2.81 -2.43 7.44
C ASN A 86 -1.80 -1.28 7.32
N HIS A 87 -1.45 -0.89 6.08
CA HIS A 87 -0.47 0.15 5.79
C HIS A 87 0.94 -0.13 6.35
N GLY A 88 1.32 -1.40 6.54
CA GLY A 88 2.62 -1.80 7.07
C GLY A 88 2.64 -2.11 8.57
N ILE A 89 1.50 -2.16 9.23
CA ILE A 89 1.38 -2.58 10.63
C ILE A 89 1.63 -4.07 10.78
N GLU A 90 1.07 -4.88 9.87
CA GLU A 90 1.13 -6.34 9.89
C GLU A 90 2.18 -6.88 8.93
N GLY A 91 2.77 -8.04 9.24
CA GLY A 91 3.55 -8.87 8.33
C GLY A 91 5.06 -8.77 8.47
N LEU A 92 5.60 -7.75 9.12
CA LEU A 92 7.02 -7.69 9.47
C LEU A 92 7.32 -8.60 10.68
N PRO A 93 8.51 -9.21 10.77
CA PRO A 93 8.89 -9.98 11.95
C PRO A 93 8.74 -9.19 13.25
N GLY A 94 8.06 -9.76 14.23
CA GLY A 94 7.87 -9.15 15.56
C GLY A 94 6.72 -8.14 15.65
N TRP A 95 5.96 -7.90 14.57
CA TRP A 95 4.80 -7.01 14.59
C TRP A 95 3.74 -7.43 15.63
N GLU A 96 3.65 -8.72 15.91
CA GLU A 96 2.70 -9.31 16.89
C GLU A 96 2.91 -8.78 18.31
N THR A 97 4.09 -8.27 18.62
CA THR A 97 4.41 -7.69 19.94
C THR A 97 3.46 -6.55 20.31
N HIS A 98 3.01 -5.79 19.33
CA HIS A 98 2.11 -4.66 19.52
C HIS A 98 0.66 -4.95 19.13
N ALA A 99 0.38 -6.12 18.56
CA ALA A 99 -0.92 -6.46 17.98
C ALA A 99 -2.09 -6.28 18.98
N ALA A 100 -1.97 -6.84 20.18
CA ALA A 100 -3.03 -6.74 21.20
C ALA A 100 -3.31 -5.28 21.62
N SER A 101 -2.27 -4.47 21.80
CA SER A 101 -2.42 -3.05 22.14
C SER A 101 -3.05 -2.24 21.01
N PHE A 102 -2.69 -2.53 19.76
CA PHE A 102 -3.26 -1.85 18.59
C PHE A 102 -4.73 -2.24 18.38
N GLU A 103 -5.05 -3.52 18.58
CA GLU A 103 -6.42 -4.02 18.51
C GLU A 103 -7.32 -3.34 19.56
N GLU A 104 -6.89 -3.29 20.82
CA GLU A 104 -7.62 -2.62 21.91
C GLU A 104 -7.87 -1.13 21.61
N MET A 105 -6.86 -0.41 21.09
CA MET A 105 -7.05 0.98 20.68
C MET A 105 -8.09 1.11 19.58
N CYS A 106 -8.01 0.28 18.54
CA CYS A 106 -8.92 0.31 17.41
C CYS A 106 -10.37 -0.07 17.83
N GLU A 107 -10.54 -1.06 18.72
CA GLU A 107 -11.85 -1.39 19.29
C GLU A 107 -12.44 -0.21 20.05
N HIS A 108 -11.65 0.44 20.88
CA HIS A 108 -12.09 1.61 21.63
C HIS A 108 -12.53 2.75 20.70
N TRP A 109 -11.74 3.10 19.72
CA TRP A 109 -12.09 4.13 18.74
C TRP A 109 -13.32 3.74 17.93
N HIS A 110 -13.40 2.49 17.49
CA HIS A 110 -14.56 1.98 16.76
C HIS A 110 -15.86 2.12 17.55
N ALA A 111 -15.86 1.72 18.82
CA ALA A 111 -17.02 1.84 19.70
C ALA A 111 -17.45 3.30 19.89
N GLN A 112 -16.48 4.21 20.09
CA GLN A 112 -16.75 5.63 20.27
C GLN A 112 -17.28 6.29 18.99
N LEU A 113 -16.66 6.02 17.83
CA LEU A 113 -17.04 6.62 16.54
C LEU A 113 -18.35 6.06 16.00
N SER A 114 -18.62 4.77 16.14
CA SER A 114 -19.81 4.13 15.58
C SER A 114 -21.11 4.80 16.02
N THR A 115 -21.19 5.19 17.29
CA THR A 115 -22.37 5.89 17.83
C THR A 115 -22.50 7.31 17.29
N GLN A 116 -21.38 8.01 17.13
CA GLN A 116 -21.34 9.41 16.70
C GLN A 116 -21.59 9.55 15.19
N LEU A 117 -20.97 8.71 14.37
CA LEU A 117 -21.07 8.76 12.91
C LEU A 117 -22.50 8.47 12.42
N ALA A 118 -23.18 7.50 13.03
CA ALA A 118 -24.56 7.17 12.68
C ALA A 118 -25.55 8.34 12.90
N ALA A 119 -25.22 9.27 13.79
CA ALA A 119 -26.01 10.48 14.04
C ALA A 119 -25.73 11.60 13.02
N ILE A 120 -24.58 11.58 12.34
CA ILE A 120 -24.18 12.61 11.35
C ILE A 120 -24.75 12.28 9.99
N ASP A 121 -24.42 11.14 9.43
CA ASP A 121 -24.88 10.67 8.12
C ASP A 121 -24.85 9.14 8.05
N LYS A 122 -25.94 8.55 7.58
CA LYS A 122 -26.06 7.09 7.43
C LYS A 122 -25.17 6.51 6.33
N GLN A 123 -24.60 7.35 5.48
CA GLN A 123 -23.66 6.97 4.41
C GLN A 123 -22.20 6.94 4.89
N LEU A 124 -21.95 7.43 6.11
CA LEU A 124 -20.66 7.22 6.78
C LEU A 124 -20.56 5.80 7.28
N TRP A 125 -19.47 5.14 6.99
CA TRP A 125 -19.25 3.82 7.53
C TRP A 125 -17.79 3.62 7.95
N ILE A 126 -17.59 2.77 8.97
CA ILE A 126 -16.28 2.42 9.50
C ILE A 126 -15.94 1.02 9.04
N GLU A 127 -14.84 0.87 8.37
CA GLU A 127 -14.20 -0.41 8.11
C GLU A 127 -13.25 -0.71 9.25
N TYR A 128 -13.57 -1.72 10.05
CA TYR A 128 -12.73 -2.19 11.14
C TYR A 128 -11.75 -3.25 10.60
N LYS A 129 -10.46 -2.90 10.57
CA LYS A 129 -9.39 -3.75 10.05
C LYS A 129 -8.55 -4.39 11.16
N ARG A 130 -9.10 -4.49 12.35
CA ARG A 130 -8.47 -4.99 13.56
C ARG A 130 -7.39 -4.06 14.13
N TYR A 131 -6.37 -3.70 13.35
CA TYR A 131 -5.22 -2.87 13.78
C TYR A 131 -5.24 -1.46 13.21
N SER A 132 -6.24 -1.13 12.43
CA SER A 132 -6.56 0.21 11.95
C SER A 132 -8.05 0.35 11.69
N LEU A 133 -8.52 1.59 11.53
CA LEU A 133 -9.87 1.89 11.07
C LEU A 133 -9.81 2.70 9.78
N SER A 134 -10.73 2.46 8.85
CA SER A 134 -10.97 3.38 7.74
C SER A 134 -12.38 3.96 7.85
N VAL A 135 -12.50 5.29 7.88
CA VAL A 135 -13.76 6.00 7.90
C VAL A 135 -14.04 6.54 6.51
N HIS A 136 -15.01 5.94 5.83
CA HIS A 136 -15.38 6.26 4.45
C HIS A 136 -16.50 7.31 4.42
N TYR A 137 -16.32 8.33 3.57
CA TYR A 137 -17.27 9.43 3.39
C TYR A 137 -17.54 9.77 1.91
N MET A 138 -17.29 8.82 1.00
CA MET A 138 -17.42 9.04 -0.45
C MET A 138 -18.87 9.29 -0.92
N HIS A 139 -19.87 8.82 -0.18
CA HIS A 139 -21.28 8.88 -0.57
C HIS A 139 -22.08 9.98 0.14
N VAL A 140 -21.44 10.74 1.03
CA VAL A 140 -22.13 11.82 1.76
C VAL A 140 -22.44 13.01 0.85
N ALA A 141 -23.52 13.72 1.14
CA ALA A 141 -23.97 14.85 0.31
C ALA A 141 -22.98 16.03 0.30
N ASN A 142 -22.26 16.25 1.40
CA ASN A 142 -21.27 17.34 1.53
C ASN A 142 -19.94 16.81 2.08
N PRO A 143 -19.08 16.23 1.22
CA PRO A 143 -17.85 15.58 1.69
C PRO A 143 -16.82 16.54 2.30
N ILE A 144 -16.83 17.83 1.91
CA ILE A 144 -15.88 18.81 2.45
C ILE A 144 -16.19 19.11 3.92
N ASP A 145 -17.44 19.46 4.23
CA ASP A 145 -17.84 19.76 5.61
C ASP A 145 -17.75 18.53 6.51
N VAL A 146 -18.14 17.37 5.98
CA VAL A 146 -18.01 16.10 6.69
C VAL A 146 -16.55 15.77 6.99
N ALA A 147 -15.64 16.01 6.05
CA ALA A 147 -14.21 15.77 6.29
C ALA A 147 -13.63 16.67 7.40
N ILE A 148 -14.10 17.93 7.50
CA ILE A 148 -13.70 18.84 8.59
C ILE A 148 -14.22 18.31 9.92
N LEU A 149 -15.52 17.98 10.00
CA LEU A 149 -16.14 17.43 11.19
C LEU A 149 -15.48 16.13 11.67
N LEU A 150 -15.17 15.22 10.74
CA LEU A 150 -14.47 13.96 11.06
C LEU A 150 -13.11 14.23 11.68
N ARG A 151 -12.33 15.18 11.16
CA ARG A 151 -11.02 15.54 11.74
C ARG A 151 -11.14 16.08 13.17
N GLU A 152 -12.17 16.92 13.44
CA GLU A 152 -12.44 17.40 14.78
C GLU A 152 -12.79 16.24 15.73
N MET A 153 -13.61 15.31 15.27
CA MET A 153 -13.95 14.10 16.05
C MET A 153 -12.73 13.23 16.34
N PHE A 154 -11.87 13.00 15.35
CA PHE A 154 -10.65 12.18 15.55
C PHE A 154 -9.69 12.82 16.56
N ALA A 155 -9.65 14.15 16.63
CA ALA A 155 -8.85 14.88 17.63
C ALA A 155 -9.33 14.66 19.07
N THR A 156 -10.57 14.18 19.28
CA THR A 156 -11.11 13.88 20.62
C THR A 156 -10.84 12.44 21.07
N LEU A 157 -10.34 11.58 20.19
CA LEU A 157 -10.04 10.18 20.51
C LEU A 157 -8.82 10.06 21.42
N SER A 158 -8.84 9.08 22.31
CA SER A 158 -7.73 8.82 23.24
C SER A 158 -7.39 7.32 23.28
N PRO A 159 -6.12 6.93 23.04
CA PRO A 159 -5.04 7.82 22.56
C PRO A 159 -5.36 8.40 21.19
N ALA A 160 -4.80 9.57 20.87
CA ALA A 160 -5.06 10.23 19.60
C ALA A 160 -4.50 9.37 18.43
N PRO A 161 -5.31 9.04 17.40
CA PRO A 161 -4.84 8.29 16.24
C PRO A 161 -3.92 9.13 15.36
N ARG A 162 -3.02 8.48 14.64
CA ARG A 162 -2.41 9.07 13.46
C ARG A 162 -3.40 8.94 12.30
N VAL A 163 -3.80 10.08 11.73
CA VAL A 163 -4.80 10.14 10.66
C VAL A 163 -4.14 10.33 9.32
N ILE A 164 -4.37 9.40 8.40
CA ILE A 164 -3.91 9.48 7.01
C ILE A 164 -5.13 9.69 6.12
N ALA A 165 -5.15 10.80 5.40
CA ALA A 165 -6.23 11.08 4.44
C ALA A 165 -5.96 10.34 3.14
N GLY A 166 -6.96 9.58 2.68
CA GLY A 166 -7.00 8.97 1.35
C GLY A 166 -8.11 9.62 0.49
N LYS A 167 -8.44 8.98 -0.62
CA LYS A 167 -9.47 9.44 -1.54
C LYS A 167 -10.87 9.17 -0.98
N SER A 168 -11.46 10.20 -0.34
CA SER A 168 -12.75 10.12 0.37
C SER A 168 -12.78 9.11 1.53
N VAL A 169 -11.64 8.89 2.17
CA VAL A 169 -11.47 8.03 3.33
C VAL A 169 -10.43 8.62 4.28
N PHE A 170 -10.60 8.41 5.57
CA PHE A 170 -9.57 8.62 6.57
C PHE A 170 -9.15 7.30 7.17
N ASN A 171 -7.86 7.02 7.18
CA ASN A 171 -7.28 5.87 7.86
C ASN A 171 -6.76 6.32 9.23
N LEU A 172 -7.24 5.66 10.28
CA LEU A 172 -6.84 5.91 11.66
C LEU A 172 -5.91 4.78 12.11
N LEU A 173 -4.66 5.10 12.38
CA LEU A 173 -3.65 4.17 12.81
C LEU A 173 -3.24 4.45 14.26
N PRO A 174 -2.86 3.45 15.04
CA PRO A 174 -2.21 3.68 16.33
C PRO A 174 -1.01 4.63 16.20
N PRO A 175 -0.76 5.53 17.18
CA PRO A 175 0.22 6.61 17.01
C PRO A 175 1.65 6.11 16.77
N ASN A 176 1.99 4.93 17.30
CA ASN A 176 3.32 4.32 17.16
C ASN A 176 3.37 3.22 16.08
N ALA A 177 2.29 3.04 15.31
CA ALA A 177 2.24 2.05 14.26
C ALA A 177 3.15 2.44 13.08
N ASN A 178 3.60 1.45 12.32
CA ASN A 178 4.30 1.70 11.06
C ASN A 178 3.35 2.35 10.03
N ASP A 179 3.92 2.97 9.02
CA ASP A 179 3.28 3.28 7.75
C ASP A 179 4.00 2.52 6.64
N LYS A 180 3.52 2.65 5.40
CA LYS A 180 4.12 1.94 4.27
C LYS A 180 5.62 2.28 4.11
N GLY A 181 6.01 3.53 4.29
CA GLY A 181 7.41 3.96 4.17
C GLY A 181 8.31 3.28 5.19
N LYS A 182 7.94 3.37 6.47
CA LYS A 182 8.70 2.72 7.54
C LYS A 182 8.74 1.21 7.35
N ALA A 183 7.60 0.59 7.00
CA ALA A 183 7.52 -0.85 6.78
C ALA A 183 8.40 -1.33 5.62
N VAL A 184 8.43 -0.61 4.49
CA VAL A 184 9.32 -0.91 3.36
C VAL A 184 10.79 -0.77 3.76
N SER A 185 11.15 0.29 4.49
CA SER A 185 12.53 0.48 4.96
C SER A 185 12.98 -0.63 5.92
N GLU A 186 12.10 -1.06 6.84
CA GLU A 186 12.37 -2.17 7.75
C GLU A 186 12.47 -3.52 6.99
N LEU A 187 11.59 -3.75 5.99
CA LEU A 187 11.64 -4.95 5.16
C LEU A 187 12.94 -5.03 4.34
N MET A 188 13.39 -3.93 3.75
CA MET A 188 14.70 -3.87 3.07
C MET A 188 15.84 -4.22 4.02
N SER A 189 15.81 -3.69 5.24
CA SER A 189 16.82 -3.97 6.26
C SER A 189 16.78 -5.44 6.71
N PHE A 190 15.58 -5.99 6.91
CA PHE A 190 15.38 -7.39 7.32
C PHE A 190 15.85 -8.36 6.26
N THR A 191 15.55 -8.08 4.99
CA THR A 191 15.89 -8.97 3.87
C THR A 191 17.34 -8.83 3.40
N GLY A 192 18.05 -7.78 3.81
CA GLY A 192 19.37 -7.45 3.30
C GLY A 192 19.42 -7.16 1.80
N ALA A 193 18.27 -6.88 1.17
CA ALA A 193 18.20 -6.57 -0.27
C ALA A 193 19.05 -5.34 -0.59
N SER A 194 19.87 -5.44 -1.63
CA SER A 194 20.76 -4.33 -2.06
C SER A 194 20.00 -3.19 -2.72
N CYS A 195 18.80 -3.49 -3.25
CA CYS A 195 17.88 -2.51 -3.80
C CYS A 195 16.43 -3.01 -3.75
N ALA A 196 15.49 -2.07 -3.82
CA ALA A 196 14.08 -2.37 -3.95
C ALA A 196 13.42 -1.51 -5.03
N LEU A 197 12.39 -2.06 -5.65
CA LEU A 197 11.46 -1.31 -6.50
C LEU A 197 10.12 -1.27 -5.77
N TYR A 198 9.47 -0.11 -5.75
CA TYR A 198 8.14 0.08 -5.20
C TYR A 198 7.22 0.78 -6.20
N ALA A 199 6.05 0.20 -6.46
CA ALA A 199 4.99 0.81 -7.26
C ALA A 199 3.71 0.98 -6.44
N GLY A 200 3.08 2.17 -6.51
CA GLY A 200 1.86 2.49 -5.78
C GLY A 200 1.10 3.68 -6.38
N ASP A 201 -0.19 3.82 -6.07
CA ASP A 201 -1.09 4.80 -6.67
C ASP A 201 -1.70 5.82 -5.69
N ASP A 202 -1.64 5.56 -4.37
CA ASP A 202 -2.36 6.34 -3.37
C ASP A 202 -1.44 7.30 -2.59
N VAL A 203 -2.05 8.14 -1.77
CA VAL A 203 -1.39 9.07 -0.85
C VAL A 203 -0.54 8.32 0.19
N THR A 204 -0.96 7.11 0.59
CA THR A 204 -0.20 6.29 1.54
C THR A 204 1.11 5.77 0.98
N ASP A 205 1.24 5.70 -0.36
CA ASP A 205 2.48 5.30 -1.05
C ASP A 205 3.51 6.43 -1.08
N GLU A 206 3.06 7.68 -0.94
CA GLU A 206 3.98 8.82 -0.83
C GLU A 206 4.92 8.67 0.36
N HIS A 207 4.52 8.00 1.46
CA HIS A 207 5.42 7.69 2.57
C HIS A 207 6.63 6.83 2.14
N VAL A 208 6.45 5.98 1.10
CA VAL A 208 7.56 5.21 0.51
C VAL A 208 8.37 6.08 -0.44
N PHE A 209 7.70 6.88 -1.26
CA PHE A 209 8.36 7.76 -2.24
C PHE A 209 9.19 8.85 -1.55
N GLU A 210 8.72 9.38 -0.42
CA GLU A 210 9.39 10.39 0.40
C GLU A 210 10.63 9.88 1.14
N LEU A 211 10.87 8.56 1.20
CA LEU A 211 12.11 8.01 1.76
C LEU A 211 13.35 8.51 1.02
N ASN A 212 13.22 8.87 -0.25
CA ASN A 212 14.25 9.46 -1.09
C ASN A 212 15.61 8.72 -1.00
N ARG A 213 15.57 7.39 -1.07
CA ARG A 213 16.74 6.51 -0.97
C ARG A 213 17.28 6.19 -2.36
N SER A 214 18.60 6.16 -2.50
CA SER A 214 19.27 5.79 -3.77
C SER A 214 19.16 4.30 -4.12
N ASP A 215 18.85 3.45 -3.15
CA ASP A 215 18.62 2.01 -3.29
C ASP A 215 17.13 1.64 -3.41
N LEU A 216 16.25 2.64 -3.62
CA LEU A 216 14.82 2.46 -3.80
C LEU A 216 14.35 3.14 -5.10
N PHE A 217 13.86 2.33 -6.04
CA PHE A 217 13.28 2.80 -7.30
C PHE A 217 11.77 2.95 -7.15
N THR A 218 11.27 4.18 -7.20
CA THR A 218 9.87 4.50 -6.91
C THR A 218 9.10 4.83 -8.17
N ILE A 219 7.92 4.22 -8.30
CA ILE A 219 7.04 4.34 -9.47
C ILE A 219 5.62 4.71 -9.00
N ARG A 220 5.16 5.87 -9.40
CA ARG A 220 3.77 6.29 -9.25
C ARG A 220 2.91 5.60 -10.32
N VAL A 221 1.81 4.98 -9.91
CA VAL A 221 0.78 4.46 -10.79
C VAL A 221 -0.31 5.52 -10.95
N GLY A 222 -0.66 5.85 -12.19
CA GLY A 222 -1.62 6.91 -12.49
C GLY A 222 -1.06 8.33 -12.37
N ALA A 223 -1.90 9.31 -12.69
CA ALA A 223 -1.52 10.71 -12.63
C ALA A 223 -1.30 11.20 -11.19
N GLY A 224 -0.20 11.90 -10.94
CA GLY A 224 0.13 12.51 -9.65
C GLY A 224 0.90 13.80 -9.85
N GLU A 225 0.23 14.96 -9.76
CA GLU A 225 0.88 16.27 -9.99
C GLU A 225 1.93 16.60 -8.91
N ASN A 226 1.82 16.04 -7.70
CA ASN A 226 2.67 16.36 -6.53
C ASN A 226 3.24 15.09 -5.87
N SER A 227 3.61 14.06 -6.65
CA SER A 227 4.21 12.86 -6.10
C SER A 227 5.71 13.02 -5.90
N ALA A 228 6.24 12.43 -4.82
CA ALA A 228 7.66 12.30 -4.53
C ALA A 228 8.31 11.11 -5.26
N ALA A 229 7.55 10.31 -6.01
CA ALA A 229 8.09 9.24 -6.83
C ALA A 229 9.05 9.76 -7.90
N THR A 230 10.01 8.94 -8.30
CA THR A 230 10.95 9.30 -9.37
C THR A 230 10.36 9.06 -10.76
N TYR A 231 9.59 7.98 -10.90
CA TYR A 231 9.01 7.56 -12.17
C TYR A 231 7.49 7.46 -12.05
N GLN A 232 6.82 7.38 -13.22
CA GLN A 232 5.40 7.10 -13.30
C GLN A 232 5.08 6.13 -14.44
N ILE A 233 3.92 5.46 -14.30
CA ILE A 233 3.20 4.74 -15.34
C ILE A 233 1.77 5.29 -15.43
N ALA A 234 1.14 5.17 -16.59
CA ALA A 234 -0.13 5.85 -16.89
C ALA A 234 -1.29 5.42 -15.97
N ASP A 235 -1.38 4.14 -15.66
CA ASP A 235 -2.49 3.52 -14.96
C ASP A 235 -2.11 2.12 -14.42
N HIS A 236 -3.04 1.44 -13.75
CA HIS A 236 -2.84 0.09 -13.23
C HIS A 236 -2.66 -0.97 -14.35
N GLU A 237 -3.19 -0.77 -15.55
CA GLU A 237 -2.96 -1.71 -16.67
C GLU A 237 -1.48 -1.70 -17.11
N SER A 238 -0.82 -0.55 -16.92
CA SER A 238 0.60 -0.36 -17.21
C SER A 238 1.52 -1.13 -16.24
N ILE A 239 0.98 -1.76 -15.19
CA ILE A 239 1.75 -2.61 -14.28
C ILE A 239 2.23 -3.89 -14.98
N ILE A 240 1.45 -4.40 -15.95
CA ILE A 240 1.81 -5.61 -16.71
C ILE A 240 3.08 -5.38 -17.55
N PRO A 241 3.17 -4.36 -18.43
CA PRO A 241 4.40 -4.08 -19.14
C PRO A 241 5.57 -3.68 -18.21
N LEU A 242 5.32 -3.13 -17.02
CA LEU A 242 6.38 -2.90 -16.03
C LEU A 242 6.93 -4.24 -15.50
N MET A 243 6.06 -5.19 -15.14
CA MET A 243 6.49 -6.53 -14.73
C MET A 243 7.23 -7.25 -15.86
N ASP A 244 6.78 -7.12 -17.12
CA ASP A 244 7.45 -7.71 -18.28
C ASP A 244 8.88 -7.17 -18.43
N LEU A 245 9.12 -5.87 -18.22
CA LEU A 245 10.47 -5.29 -18.20
C LEU A 245 11.33 -5.85 -17.06
N LEU A 246 10.77 -5.95 -15.85
CA LEU A 246 11.49 -6.54 -14.71
C LEU A 246 11.87 -7.99 -14.99
N ILE A 247 10.94 -8.78 -15.52
CA ILE A 247 11.16 -10.17 -15.91
C ILE A 247 12.25 -10.26 -16.99
N GLU A 248 12.28 -9.34 -17.96
CA GLU A 248 13.32 -9.29 -19.01
C GLU A 248 14.72 -8.99 -18.44
N TYR A 249 14.80 -8.06 -17.45
CA TYR A 249 16.08 -7.59 -16.92
C TYR A 249 16.66 -8.47 -15.82
N LEU A 250 15.83 -9.27 -15.17
CA LEU A 250 16.24 -10.20 -14.12
C LEU A 250 16.81 -11.52 -14.68
N PRO A 251 17.71 -12.18 -13.94
CA PRO A 251 18.19 -13.50 -14.31
C PRO A 251 17.06 -14.53 -14.39
N HIS A 252 17.25 -15.58 -15.19
CA HIS A 252 16.18 -16.59 -15.44
C HIS A 252 15.74 -17.38 -14.20
N GLN A 253 16.56 -17.41 -13.18
CA GLN A 253 16.23 -18.04 -11.89
C GLN A 253 16.79 -17.21 -10.74
N ARG A 254 15.97 -17.05 -9.70
CA ARG A 254 16.39 -16.47 -8.43
C ARG A 254 17.48 -17.32 -7.80
N LYS A 255 18.55 -16.70 -7.31
CA LYS A 255 19.55 -17.38 -6.47
C LYS A 255 18.84 -17.87 -5.20
N GLN A 256 18.93 -19.17 -4.93
CA GLN A 256 18.49 -19.72 -3.63
C GLN A 256 19.55 -19.32 -2.60
N GLU A 257 19.11 -18.63 -1.56
CA GLU A 257 19.91 -18.37 -0.36
C GLU A 257 19.88 -19.56 0.59
#